data_a1721a552652dd96ed0fb82fcbf79575
#
_entry.id   a1721a552652dd96ed0fb82fcbf79575
#
_cell.length_a   1.000
_cell.length_b   1.000
_cell.length_c   1.000
_cell.angle_alpha   90.00
_cell.angle_beta   90.00
_cell.angle_gamma   90.00
#
_symmetry.space_group_name_H-M   'P 1'
#
loop_
_entity.id
_entity.type
_entity.pdbx_description
1 polymer ?
#
loop_
_entity_poly.entity_id
_entity_poly.type
_entity_poly.pdbx_seq_one_letter_code
_entity_poly.pdbx_strand_id
1 'polypeptide(L)'
;MDEHTLSDHTPTPKLVTEQPEKIPGYTYGTGEAAVSPLTLEDLEHLKAVVGLTRQDEQVLTEAARVLADQADDMVSAYRKRLGELPFMHAYSGHPDGTPNPEYGAASKPRFDRFIIDACTRPLDQDWLNYQHEIGLRHTRIKKNSTDHADSLDHIPMRYLLAFTAVVIATARDYLAADGAPAEQVDRMHAAFTKSVMLHVTVWTRPYVAAADW
;
A
#
# COMPACT_ATOMS: atom_id res chain seq x y z
N MET A 1 -24.22 52.08 -3.52
CA MET A 1 -23.35 51.43 -2.49
C MET A 1 -23.79 49.99 -2.46
N ASP A 2 -23.19 49.18 -3.33
CA ASP A 2 -23.50 47.73 -3.42
C ASP A 2 -22.35 46.98 -2.80
N GLU A 3 -22.60 46.40 -1.65
CA GLU A 3 -21.68 45.47 -0.99
C GLU A 3 -21.71 44.13 -1.74
N HIS A 4 -20.68 43.85 -2.54
CA HIS A 4 -20.39 42.54 -3.06
C HIS A 4 -19.76 41.69 -1.95
N THR A 5 -20.55 40.88 -1.27
CA THR A 5 -20.07 39.76 -0.43
C THR A 5 -19.51 38.67 -1.33
N LEU A 6 -18.18 38.60 -1.42
CA LEU A 6 -17.48 37.46 -1.99
C LEU A 6 -17.66 36.26 -1.06
N SER A 7 -18.48 35.33 -1.48
CA SER A 7 -18.62 34.02 -0.83
C SER A 7 -17.36 33.21 -1.13
N ASP A 8 -16.49 33.09 -0.14
CA ASP A 8 -15.30 32.25 -0.16
C ASP A 8 -15.74 30.77 -0.01
N HIS A 9 -16.02 30.14 -1.14
CA HIS A 9 -16.26 28.71 -1.21
C HIS A 9 -14.92 28.00 -1.40
N THR A 10 -14.15 27.85 -0.32
CA THR A 10 -13.09 26.88 -0.24
C THR A 10 -13.74 25.49 -0.17
N PRO A 11 -13.57 24.60 -1.15
CA PRO A 11 -14.12 23.26 -1.07
C PRO A 11 -13.42 22.51 0.08
N THR A 12 -14.18 22.17 1.10
CA THR A 12 -13.72 21.28 2.18
C THR A 12 -13.30 19.95 1.54
N PRO A 13 -12.05 19.48 1.72
CA PRO A 13 -11.63 18.20 1.18
C PRO A 13 -12.55 17.11 1.74
N LYS A 14 -13.16 16.30 0.89
CA LYS A 14 -13.85 15.08 1.28
C LYS A 14 -12.81 14.14 1.89
N LEU A 15 -12.57 14.28 3.19
CA LEU A 15 -11.83 13.30 3.96
C LEU A 15 -12.60 11.99 3.86
N VAL A 16 -11.90 10.97 3.40
CA VAL A 16 -12.33 9.60 3.10
C VAL A 16 -12.93 8.93 4.34
N THR A 17 -14.15 9.34 4.73
CA THR A 17 -15.03 8.64 5.67
C THR A 17 -16.13 7.88 4.93
N GLU A 18 -16.20 7.98 3.60
CA GLU A 18 -17.05 7.09 2.81
C GLU A 18 -16.53 5.67 2.98
N GLN A 19 -17.43 4.74 3.36
CA GLN A 19 -17.12 3.32 3.34
C GLN A 19 -16.55 3.02 1.95
N PRO A 20 -15.34 2.42 1.84
CA PRO A 20 -14.75 2.18 0.54
C PRO A 20 -15.75 1.39 -0.28
N GLU A 21 -16.03 1.86 -1.48
CA GLU A 21 -16.68 1.07 -2.51
C GLU A 21 -16.18 -0.36 -2.39
N LYS A 22 -17.06 -1.35 -2.37
CA LYS A 22 -16.70 -2.74 -2.02
C LYS A 22 -15.64 -3.27 -2.99
N ILE A 23 -14.36 -3.05 -2.64
CA ILE A 23 -13.23 -3.52 -3.43
C ILE A 23 -13.15 -5.04 -3.26
N PRO A 24 -13.32 -5.83 -4.34
CA PRO A 24 -13.25 -7.28 -4.26
C PRO A 24 -11.92 -7.75 -3.62
N GLY A 25 -12.02 -8.64 -2.64
CA GLY A 25 -10.86 -9.17 -1.93
C GLY A 25 -10.17 -8.21 -0.94
N TYR A 26 -10.70 -7.00 -0.74
CA TYR A 26 -10.24 -6.11 0.31
C TYR A 26 -10.93 -6.47 1.63
N THR A 27 -10.17 -6.98 2.61
CA THR A 27 -10.69 -7.59 3.84
C THR A 27 -10.26 -6.86 5.12
N TYR A 28 -9.79 -5.61 5.01
CA TYR A 28 -9.41 -4.79 6.16
C TYR A 28 -10.58 -4.62 7.14
N GLY A 29 -10.34 -4.86 8.44
CA GLY A 29 -11.34 -4.73 9.49
C GLY A 29 -12.50 -5.75 9.41
N THR A 30 -12.32 -6.84 8.65
CA THR A 30 -13.33 -7.90 8.55
C THR A 30 -12.82 -9.20 9.19
N GLY A 31 -13.74 -10.12 9.53
CA GLY A 31 -13.39 -11.46 10.02
C GLY A 31 -12.78 -12.39 8.94
N GLU A 32 -12.66 -11.93 7.69
CA GLU A 32 -12.07 -12.71 6.59
C GLU A 32 -10.53 -12.57 6.56
N ALA A 33 -9.98 -11.49 7.13
CA ALA A 33 -8.53 -11.34 7.28
C ALA A 33 -7.99 -12.37 8.28
N ALA A 34 -6.86 -13.00 7.95
CA ALA A 34 -6.20 -13.92 8.84
C ALA A 34 -5.73 -13.20 10.12
N VAL A 35 -5.92 -13.83 11.28
CA VAL A 35 -5.40 -13.28 12.54
C VAL A 35 -3.88 -13.27 12.49
N SER A 36 -3.28 -12.11 12.75
CA SER A 36 -1.83 -11.96 12.82
C SER A 36 -1.26 -12.69 14.03
N PRO A 37 -0.13 -13.40 13.87
CA PRO A 37 0.61 -13.94 15.01
C PRO A 37 1.38 -12.85 15.80
N LEU A 38 1.43 -11.61 15.28
CA LEU A 38 2.09 -10.49 15.91
C LEU A 38 1.16 -9.79 16.89
N THR A 39 1.73 -9.31 17.99
CA THR A 39 1.05 -8.52 19.01
C THR A 39 1.18 -7.02 18.73
N LEU A 40 0.40 -6.21 19.44
CA LEU A 40 0.56 -4.74 19.41
C LEU A 40 1.91 -4.29 19.99
N GLU A 41 2.51 -5.08 20.91
CA GLU A 41 3.86 -4.81 21.43
C GLU A 41 4.90 -5.02 20.34
N ASP A 42 4.79 -6.09 19.53
CA ASP A 42 5.65 -6.31 18.37
C ASP A 42 5.54 -5.14 17.38
N LEU A 43 4.33 -4.64 17.17
CA LEU A 43 4.09 -3.48 16.29
C LEU A 43 4.80 -2.22 16.82
N GLU A 44 4.71 -1.93 18.11
CA GLU A 44 5.42 -0.78 18.71
C GLU A 44 6.95 -0.92 18.59
N HIS A 45 7.50 -2.13 18.74
CA HIS A 45 8.91 -2.40 18.48
C HIS A 45 9.29 -2.13 17.02
N LEU A 46 8.48 -2.60 16.06
CA LEU A 46 8.72 -2.36 14.63
C LEU A 46 8.63 -0.87 14.29
N LYS A 47 7.65 -0.14 14.82
CA LYS A 47 7.55 1.33 14.68
C LYS A 47 8.80 2.03 15.19
N ALA A 48 9.32 1.61 16.35
CA ALA A 48 10.54 2.16 16.90
C ALA A 48 11.76 1.90 16.01
N VAL A 49 11.88 0.67 15.45
CA VAL A 49 12.98 0.30 14.54
C VAL A 49 12.96 1.10 13.24
N VAL A 50 11.79 1.28 12.59
CA VAL A 50 11.69 2.10 11.37
C VAL A 50 11.73 3.60 11.67
N GLY A 51 11.65 3.99 12.95
CA GLY A 51 11.62 5.37 13.39
C GLY A 51 10.33 6.10 13.02
N LEU A 52 9.19 5.40 12.97
CA LEU A 52 7.88 6.01 12.71
C LEU A 52 7.35 6.69 13.97
N THR A 53 7.16 7.99 13.89
CA THR A 53 6.72 8.84 15.01
C THR A 53 5.29 9.35 14.81
N ARG A 54 4.68 9.91 15.86
CA ARG A 54 3.39 10.61 15.75
C ARG A 54 3.44 11.79 14.78
N GLN A 55 4.60 12.44 14.66
CA GLN A 55 4.77 13.52 13.67
C GLN A 55 4.74 12.95 12.25
N ASP A 56 5.35 11.79 12.01
CA ASP A 56 5.27 11.11 10.71
C ASP A 56 3.82 10.72 10.38
N GLU A 57 3.02 10.28 11.34
CA GLU A 57 1.59 9.97 11.13
C GLU A 57 0.78 11.22 10.69
N GLN A 58 1.10 12.40 11.23
CA GLN A 58 0.50 13.66 10.76
C GLN A 58 0.93 14.00 9.34
N VAL A 59 2.21 13.84 9.03
CA VAL A 59 2.77 14.07 7.69
C VAL A 59 2.21 13.06 6.69
N LEU A 60 1.97 11.81 7.08
CA LEU A 60 1.28 10.81 6.25
C LEU A 60 -0.15 11.26 5.90
N THR A 61 -0.86 11.90 6.82
CA THR A 61 -2.19 12.47 6.50
C THR A 61 -2.12 13.57 5.43
N GLU A 62 -1.05 14.36 5.42
CA GLU A 62 -0.79 15.33 4.35
C GLU A 62 -0.47 14.62 3.03
N ALA A 63 0.42 13.62 3.07
CA ALA A 63 0.76 12.80 1.91
C ALA A 63 -0.46 12.10 1.30
N ALA A 64 -1.38 11.60 2.13
CA ALA A 64 -2.63 10.98 1.66
C ALA A 64 -3.47 11.92 0.80
N ARG A 65 -3.54 13.20 1.15
CA ARG A 65 -4.31 14.20 0.37
C ARG A 65 -3.72 14.43 -1.01
N VAL A 66 -2.38 14.41 -1.10
CA VAL A 66 -1.67 14.59 -2.37
C VAL A 66 -1.78 13.33 -3.23
N LEU A 67 -1.70 12.15 -2.62
CA LEU A 67 -1.69 10.87 -3.35
C LEU A 67 -3.08 10.34 -3.70
N ALA A 68 -4.15 10.82 -3.04
CA ALA A 68 -5.50 10.27 -3.19
C ALA A 68 -5.99 10.25 -4.65
N ASP A 69 -5.83 11.37 -5.35
CA ASP A 69 -6.27 11.52 -6.75
C ASP A 69 -5.25 10.95 -7.75
N GLN A 70 -4.08 10.51 -7.29
CA GLN A 70 -2.97 10.04 -8.11
C GLN A 70 -2.65 8.55 -7.91
N ALA A 71 -3.37 7.86 -7.01
CA ALA A 71 -3.06 6.48 -6.64
C ALA A 71 -3.12 5.53 -7.85
N ASP A 72 -4.11 5.68 -8.73
CA ASP A 72 -4.26 4.90 -9.95
C ASP A 72 -3.06 5.07 -10.91
N ASP A 73 -2.65 6.30 -11.15
CA ASP A 73 -1.52 6.61 -12.02
C ASP A 73 -0.19 6.10 -11.43
N MET A 74 0.00 6.30 -10.12
CA MET A 74 1.18 5.81 -9.41
C MET A 74 1.28 4.28 -9.47
N VAL A 75 0.16 3.57 -9.22
CA VAL A 75 0.10 2.10 -9.34
C VAL A 75 0.37 1.66 -10.76
N SER A 76 -0.16 2.35 -11.74
CA SER A 76 0.07 2.07 -13.16
C SER A 76 1.55 2.24 -13.54
N ALA A 77 2.22 3.27 -13.01
CA ALA A 77 3.64 3.52 -13.27
C ALA A 77 4.54 2.38 -12.76
N TYR A 78 4.37 1.94 -11.51
CA TYR A 78 5.21 0.85 -11.03
C TYR A 78 4.81 -0.53 -11.57
N ARG A 79 3.52 -0.76 -11.94
CA ARG A 79 3.12 -1.98 -12.67
C ARG A 79 3.73 -2.04 -14.07
N LYS A 80 3.82 -0.91 -14.77
CA LYS A 80 4.55 -0.81 -16.02
C LYS A 80 6.01 -1.24 -15.84
N ARG A 81 6.66 -0.78 -14.77
CA ARG A 81 8.04 -1.19 -14.46
C ARG A 81 8.19 -2.70 -14.27
N LEU A 82 7.22 -3.37 -13.62
CA LEU A 82 7.21 -4.83 -13.52
C LEU A 82 7.02 -5.50 -14.88
N GLY A 83 6.17 -4.93 -15.74
CA GLY A 83 5.92 -5.41 -17.10
C GLY A 83 7.14 -5.34 -18.03
N GLU A 84 8.14 -4.53 -17.70
CA GLU A 84 9.43 -4.47 -18.42
C GLU A 84 10.38 -5.63 -18.03
N LEU A 85 10.02 -6.47 -17.07
CA LEU A 85 10.85 -7.54 -16.53
C LEU A 85 10.25 -8.91 -16.86
N PRO A 86 10.67 -9.57 -17.96
CA PRO A 86 10.04 -10.83 -18.42
C PRO A 86 9.98 -11.92 -17.35
N PHE A 87 11.00 -12.03 -16.50
CA PHE A 87 11.04 -13.01 -15.40
C PHE A 87 10.01 -12.76 -14.28
N MET A 88 9.38 -11.57 -14.27
CA MET A 88 8.31 -11.22 -13.34
C MET A 88 6.91 -11.55 -13.85
N HIS A 89 6.76 -11.78 -15.16
CA HIS A 89 5.45 -11.91 -15.81
C HIS A 89 4.63 -13.07 -15.23
N ALA A 90 5.25 -14.21 -14.96
CA ALA A 90 4.56 -15.39 -14.44
C ALA A 90 3.97 -15.20 -13.01
N TYR A 91 4.37 -14.16 -12.29
CA TYR A 91 3.82 -13.83 -10.96
C TYR A 91 2.55 -12.98 -11.00
N SER A 92 2.30 -12.28 -12.11
CA SER A 92 1.14 -11.43 -12.35
C SER A 92 0.35 -11.77 -13.62
N GLY A 93 0.90 -12.65 -14.46
CA GLY A 93 0.28 -13.26 -15.61
C GLY A 93 0.06 -14.76 -15.41
N HIS A 94 -0.11 -15.51 -16.50
CA HIS A 94 -0.15 -16.96 -16.46
C HIS A 94 1.24 -17.55 -16.12
N PRO A 95 1.33 -18.82 -15.66
CA PRO A 95 2.61 -19.44 -15.30
C PRO A 95 3.65 -19.48 -16.44
N ASP A 96 3.20 -19.47 -17.69
CA ASP A 96 4.06 -19.38 -18.89
C ASP A 96 4.54 -17.94 -19.20
N GLY A 97 4.13 -16.95 -18.41
CA GLY A 97 4.47 -15.55 -18.57
C GLY A 97 3.56 -14.76 -19.53
N THR A 98 2.55 -15.39 -20.10
CA THR A 98 1.55 -14.66 -20.91
C THR A 98 0.67 -13.75 -20.03
N PRO A 99 0.17 -12.62 -20.57
CA PRO A 99 -0.66 -11.71 -19.83
C PRO A 99 -1.95 -12.36 -19.29
N ASN A 100 -2.32 -12.03 -18.05
CA ASN A 100 -3.62 -12.35 -17.46
C ASN A 100 -4.35 -11.03 -17.11
N PRO A 101 -5.10 -10.45 -18.06
CA PRO A 101 -5.75 -9.15 -17.86
C PRO A 101 -6.83 -9.18 -16.79
N GLU A 102 -7.52 -10.32 -16.59
CA GLU A 102 -8.55 -10.48 -15.57
C GLU A 102 -7.94 -10.37 -14.16
N TYR A 103 -6.85 -11.07 -13.92
CA TYR A 103 -6.10 -10.97 -12.66
C TYR A 103 -5.54 -9.55 -12.46
N GLY A 104 -5.03 -8.95 -13.54
CA GLY A 104 -4.55 -7.58 -13.52
C GLY A 104 -5.64 -6.60 -13.10
N ALA A 105 -6.83 -6.68 -13.67
CA ALA A 105 -7.97 -5.83 -13.36
C ALA A 105 -8.51 -6.08 -11.93
N ALA A 106 -8.64 -7.34 -11.52
CA ALA A 106 -9.14 -7.69 -10.19
C ALA A 106 -8.22 -7.22 -9.05
N SER A 107 -6.90 -7.27 -9.25
CA SER A 107 -5.92 -6.89 -8.22
C SER A 107 -5.66 -5.39 -8.13
N LYS A 108 -5.80 -4.64 -9.23
CA LYS A 108 -5.43 -3.21 -9.29
C LYS A 108 -6.09 -2.34 -8.22
N PRO A 109 -7.43 -2.40 -7.99
CA PRO A 109 -8.09 -1.54 -6.99
C PRO A 109 -7.54 -1.72 -5.57
N ARG A 110 -7.04 -2.92 -5.22
CA ARG A 110 -6.40 -3.16 -3.92
C ARG A 110 -5.01 -2.53 -3.82
N PHE A 111 -4.27 -2.44 -4.94
CA PHE A 111 -3.00 -1.71 -4.98
C PHE A 111 -3.24 -0.19 -4.87
N ASP A 112 -4.25 0.34 -5.59
CA ASP A 112 -4.62 1.75 -5.50
C ASP A 112 -5.00 2.08 -4.04
N ARG A 113 -5.80 1.23 -3.41
CA ARG A 113 -6.19 1.36 -2.01
C ARG A 113 -4.99 1.28 -1.05
N PHE A 114 -4.01 0.42 -1.31
CA PHE A 114 -2.79 0.31 -0.48
C PHE A 114 -2.05 1.64 -0.35
N ILE A 115 -1.95 2.44 -1.42
CA ILE A 115 -1.29 3.75 -1.37
C ILE A 115 -1.94 4.67 -0.34
N ILE A 116 -3.27 4.68 -0.31
CA ILE A 116 -4.03 5.50 0.65
C ILE A 116 -3.96 4.91 2.05
N ASP A 117 -4.13 3.60 2.18
CA ASP A 117 -4.09 2.91 3.48
C ASP A 117 -2.73 3.02 4.16
N ALA A 118 -1.64 3.02 3.40
CA ALA A 118 -0.29 3.24 3.93
C ALA A 118 -0.12 4.61 4.61
N CYS A 119 -0.99 5.56 4.27
CA CYS A 119 -0.96 6.91 4.83
C CYS A 119 -2.04 7.17 5.90
N THR A 120 -3.11 6.36 5.94
CA THR A 120 -4.32 6.74 6.68
C THR A 120 -4.82 5.72 7.68
N ARG A 121 -4.45 4.43 7.54
CA ARG A 121 -4.98 3.41 8.45
C ARG A 121 -4.34 3.51 9.83
N PRO A 122 -5.14 3.41 10.92
CA PRO A 122 -4.60 3.30 12.25
C PRO A 122 -3.76 2.03 12.37
N LEU A 123 -2.64 2.13 13.08
CA LEU A 123 -1.74 1.01 13.33
C LEU A 123 -2.23 0.25 14.58
N ASP A 124 -3.20 -0.61 14.37
CA ASP A 124 -3.91 -1.40 15.39
C ASP A 124 -3.96 -2.90 15.03
N GLN A 125 -4.77 -3.67 15.75
CA GLN A 125 -4.89 -5.12 15.51
C GLN A 125 -5.52 -5.42 14.14
N ASP A 126 -6.47 -4.62 13.66
CA ASP A 126 -7.07 -4.81 12.34
C ASP A 126 -6.03 -4.56 11.24
N TRP A 127 -5.15 -3.57 11.45
CA TRP A 127 -4.02 -3.33 10.57
C TRP A 127 -3.07 -4.53 10.56
N LEU A 128 -2.65 -5.05 11.72
CA LEU A 128 -1.78 -6.24 11.81
C LEU A 128 -2.39 -7.44 11.10
N ASN A 129 -3.68 -7.71 11.32
CA ASN A 129 -4.39 -8.82 10.70
C ASN A 129 -4.41 -8.68 9.18
N TYR A 130 -4.69 -7.47 8.67
CA TYR A 130 -4.74 -7.23 7.24
C TYR A 130 -3.36 -7.30 6.60
N GLN A 131 -2.30 -6.76 7.23
CA GLN A 131 -0.95 -6.87 6.70
C GLN A 131 -0.45 -8.33 6.71
N HIS A 132 -0.79 -9.09 7.73
CA HIS A 132 -0.50 -10.53 7.75
C HIS A 132 -1.23 -11.25 6.60
N GLU A 133 -2.51 -10.96 6.39
CA GLU A 133 -3.30 -11.49 5.26
C GLU A 133 -2.62 -11.19 3.91
N ILE A 134 -2.15 -9.95 3.70
CA ILE A 134 -1.42 -9.57 2.49
C ILE A 134 -0.12 -10.38 2.36
N GLY A 135 0.62 -10.56 3.45
CA GLY A 135 1.81 -11.44 3.47
C GLY A 135 1.49 -12.86 2.99
N LEU A 136 0.41 -13.48 3.52
CA LEU A 136 -0.06 -14.80 3.10
C LEU A 136 -0.41 -14.86 1.61
N ARG A 137 -0.99 -13.78 1.06
CA ARG A 137 -1.34 -13.67 -0.37
C ARG A 137 -0.13 -13.55 -1.30
N HIS A 138 1.07 -13.37 -0.77
CA HIS A 138 2.32 -13.42 -1.54
C HIS A 138 2.97 -14.81 -1.49
N THR A 139 2.50 -15.71 -0.61
CA THR A 139 3.02 -17.07 -0.43
C THR A 139 2.07 -18.13 -0.99
N ARG A 140 2.56 -19.39 -1.07
CA ARG A 140 1.75 -20.56 -1.50
C ARG A 140 0.48 -20.76 -0.70
N ILE A 141 0.39 -20.13 0.49
CA ILE A 141 -0.77 -20.30 1.37
C ILE A 141 -2.02 -19.67 0.75
N LYS A 142 -1.90 -18.46 0.16
CA LYS A 142 -3.08 -17.74 -0.35
C LYS A 142 -2.87 -17.00 -1.69
N LYS A 143 -1.70 -17.15 -2.36
CA LYS A 143 -1.33 -16.30 -3.52
C LYS A 143 -2.43 -16.17 -4.58
N ASN A 144 -3.07 -17.25 -4.96
CA ASN A 144 -4.08 -17.25 -6.03
C ASN A 144 -5.53 -17.38 -5.51
N SER A 145 -5.72 -17.44 -4.17
CA SER A 145 -7.03 -17.75 -3.59
C SER A 145 -8.03 -16.60 -3.70
N THR A 146 -7.57 -15.36 -3.59
CA THR A 146 -8.47 -14.18 -3.57
C THR A 146 -9.15 -13.95 -4.91
N ASP A 147 -8.42 -14.13 -6.01
CA ASP A 147 -8.88 -13.82 -7.37
C ASP A 147 -9.09 -15.10 -8.21
N HIS A 148 -8.87 -16.28 -7.62
CA HIS A 148 -8.85 -17.56 -8.33
C HIS A 148 -7.95 -17.53 -9.57
N ALA A 149 -6.81 -16.82 -9.44
CA ALA A 149 -5.93 -16.53 -10.55
C ALA A 149 -5.11 -17.76 -10.96
N ASP A 150 -4.93 -17.94 -12.25
CA ASP A 150 -3.96 -18.88 -12.81
C ASP A 150 -2.62 -18.16 -13.00
N SER A 151 -1.79 -18.13 -11.93
CA SER A 151 -0.44 -17.58 -11.95
C SER A 151 0.48 -18.43 -11.07
N LEU A 152 1.81 -18.17 -11.06
CA LEU A 152 2.67 -18.84 -10.08
C LEU A 152 2.17 -18.60 -8.66
N ASP A 153 2.18 -19.66 -7.87
CA ASP A 153 1.57 -19.73 -6.54
C ASP A 153 2.40 -19.08 -5.41
N HIS A 154 3.55 -18.49 -5.75
CA HIS A 154 4.47 -17.91 -4.77
C HIS A 154 5.31 -16.79 -5.38
N ILE A 155 5.32 -15.63 -4.75
CA ILE A 155 6.26 -14.55 -5.06
C ILE A 155 7.48 -14.71 -4.15
N PRO A 156 8.69 -14.95 -4.66
CA PRO A 156 9.88 -15.02 -3.82
C PRO A 156 10.09 -13.76 -2.99
N MET A 157 10.39 -13.91 -1.69
CA MET A 157 10.58 -12.79 -0.75
C MET A 157 11.56 -11.72 -1.29
N ARG A 158 12.63 -12.14 -1.98
CA ARG A 158 13.61 -11.23 -2.59
C ARG A 158 13.00 -10.25 -3.59
N TYR A 159 11.97 -10.66 -4.33
CA TYR A 159 11.29 -9.78 -5.30
C TYR A 159 10.30 -8.84 -4.61
N LEU A 160 9.64 -9.30 -3.56
CA LEU A 160 8.81 -8.45 -2.72
C LEU A 160 9.64 -7.31 -2.11
N LEU A 161 10.79 -7.64 -1.49
CA LEU A 161 11.69 -6.66 -0.90
C LEU A 161 12.29 -5.71 -1.96
N ALA A 162 12.79 -6.25 -3.08
CA ALA A 162 13.38 -5.43 -4.14
C ALA A 162 12.36 -4.47 -4.77
N PHE A 163 11.11 -4.93 -4.96
CA PHE A 163 10.06 -4.11 -5.53
C PHE A 163 9.62 -2.95 -4.62
N THR A 164 9.79 -3.09 -3.32
CA THR A 164 9.54 -2.00 -2.36
C THR A 164 10.30 -0.72 -2.71
N ALA A 165 11.53 -0.86 -3.22
CA ALA A 165 12.33 0.29 -3.65
C ALA A 165 11.66 1.04 -4.83
N VAL A 166 10.99 0.33 -5.74
CA VAL A 166 10.27 0.95 -6.86
C VAL A 166 9.06 1.74 -6.34
N VAL A 167 8.28 1.17 -5.43
CA VAL A 167 7.12 1.85 -4.83
C VAL A 167 7.55 3.14 -4.11
N ILE A 168 8.59 3.06 -3.29
CA ILE A 168 9.11 4.21 -2.54
C ILE A 168 9.65 5.29 -3.50
N ALA A 169 10.47 4.92 -4.48
CA ALA A 169 11.05 5.87 -5.41
C ALA A 169 9.98 6.57 -6.27
N THR A 170 9.00 5.81 -6.76
CA THR A 170 7.89 6.35 -7.56
C THR A 170 7.07 7.36 -6.77
N ALA A 171 6.82 7.13 -5.48
CA ALA A 171 6.01 8.02 -4.65
C ALA A 171 6.54 9.46 -4.59
N ARG A 172 7.87 9.66 -4.67
CA ARG A 172 8.47 10.99 -4.57
C ARG A 172 7.98 11.95 -5.65
N ASP A 173 7.88 11.49 -6.89
CA ASP A 173 7.47 12.32 -8.02
C ASP A 173 6.00 12.72 -7.88
N TYR A 174 5.16 11.80 -7.42
CA TYR A 174 3.75 12.07 -7.16
C TYR A 174 3.52 13.02 -5.98
N LEU A 175 4.31 12.90 -4.91
CA LEU A 175 4.28 13.83 -3.79
C LEU A 175 4.73 15.24 -4.16
N ALA A 176 5.52 15.40 -5.23
CA ALA A 176 5.97 16.70 -5.74
C ALA A 176 5.01 17.31 -6.77
N ALA A 177 4.02 16.57 -7.27
CA ALA A 177 3.17 16.99 -8.39
C ALA A 177 2.32 18.24 -8.10
N ASP A 178 1.93 18.46 -6.84
CA ASP A 178 1.16 19.64 -6.41
C ASP A 178 2.01 20.92 -6.26
N GLY A 179 3.31 20.84 -6.59
CA GLY A 179 4.20 22.01 -6.46
C GLY A 179 4.57 22.36 -5.02
N ALA A 180 4.43 21.43 -4.08
CA ALA A 180 4.82 21.63 -2.69
C ALA A 180 6.32 21.95 -2.58
N PRO A 181 6.76 22.73 -1.57
CA PRO A 181 8.17 23.00 -1.32
C PRO A 181 8.97 21.71 -1.16
N ALA A 182 10.20 21.67 -1.67
CA ALA A 182 11.04 20.46 -1.65
C ALA A 182 11.19 19.86 -0.24
N GLU A 183 11.30 20.71 0.79
CA GLU A 183 11.38 20.26 2.19
C GLU A 183 10.09 19.53 2.65
N GLN A 184 8.93 19.97 2.20
CA GLN A 184 7.66 19.31 2.50
C GLN A 184 7.57 17.97 1.77
N VAL A 185 7.96 17.92 0.50
CA VAL A 185 8.05 16.68 -0.28
C VAL A 185 8.99 15.68 0.40
N ASP A 186 10.15 16.13 0.85
CA ASP A 186 11.13 15.29 1.54
C ASP A 186 10.56 14.70 2.85
N ARG A 187 9.84 15.51 3.63
CA ARG A 187 9.16 15.02 4.85
C ARG A 187 8.08 13.99 4.54
N MET A 188 7.20 14.27 3.57
CA MET A 188 6.15 13.35 3.16
C MET A 188 6.74 12.03 2.64
N HIS A 189 7.77 12.11 1.80
CA HIS A 189 8.44 10.94 1.25
C HIS A 189 9.15 10.11 2.33
N ALA A 190 9.80 10.76 3.31
CA ALA A 190 10.43 10.06 4.43
C ALA A 190 9.40 9.33 5.30
N ALA A 191 8.27 9.97 5.63
CA ALA A 191 7.19 9.34 6.38
C ALA A 191 6.56 8.17 5.60
N PHE A 192 6.29 8.35 4.30
CA PHE A 192 5.78 7.30 3.42
C PHE A 192 6.74 6.11 3.34
N THR A 193 8.04 6.38 3.22
CA THR A 193 9.09 5.33 3.23
C THR A 193 9.02 4.49 4.49
N LYS A 194 8.94 5.11 5.68
CA LYS A 194 8.83 4.41 6.96
C LYS A 194 7.57 3.55 7.01
N SER A 195 6.44 4.10 6.58
CA SER A 195 5.16 3.38 6.53
C SER A 195 5.24 2.17 5.61
N VAL A 196 5.69 2.33 4.36
CA VAL A 196 5.81 1.22 3.40
C VAL A 196 6.76 0.15 3.93
N MET A 197 7.89 0.53 4.53
CA MET A 197 8.82 -0.44 5.13
C MET A 197 8.19 -1.21 6.29
N LEU A 198 7.36 -0.56 7.12
CA LEU A 198 6.62 -1.23 8.19
C LEU A 198 5.64 -2.27 7.63
N HIS A 199 4.88 -1.92 6.59
CA HIS A 199 3.98 -2.85 5.89
C HIS A 199 4.73 -4.07 5.35
N VAL A 200 5.79 -3.82 4.58
CA VAL A 200 6.57 -4.90 3.96
C VAL A 200 7.25 -5.79 5.00
N THR A 201 7.71 -5.23 6.11
CA THR A 201 8.25 -6.03 7.23
C THR A 201 7.21 -7.04 7.70
N VAL A 202 5.97 -6.63 7.98
CA VAL A 202 4.91 -7.58 8.38
C VAL A 202 4.59 -8.59 7.27
N TRP A 203 4.63 -8.19 5.99
CA TRP A 203 4.41 -9.10 4.86
C TRP A 203 5.47 -10.20 4.76
N THR A 204 6.68 -9.99 5.30
CA THR A 204 7.71 -11.04 5.28
C THR A 204 7.47 -12.15 6.31
N ARG A 205 6.61 -11.93 7.31
CA ARG A 205 6.35 -12.90 8.40
C ARG A 205 6.03 -14.33 7.91
N PRO A 206 5.19 -14.55 6.89
CA PRO A 206 4.88 -15.89 6.39
C PRO A 206 6.02 -16.58 5.63
N TYR A 207 7.11 -15.89 5.34
CA TYR A 207 8.23 -16.44 4.56
C TYR A 207 9.29 -17.13 5.41
N VAL A 208 9.32 -16.87 6.71
CA VAL A 208 10.37 -17.33 7.61
C VAL A 208 9.79 -18.10 8.81
N ALA A 209 10.60 -18.93 9.44
CA ALA A 209 10.21 -19.60 10.68
C ALA A 209 9.97 -18.59 11.80
N ALA A 210 9.08 -18.95 12.75
CA ALA A 210 8.70 -18.03 13.82
C ALA A 210 9.89 -17.60 14.71
N ALA A 211 10.90 -18.46 14.84
CA ALA A 211 12.09 -18.18 15.64
C ALA A 211 13.10 -17.25 14.95
N ASP A 212 12.97 -17.06 13.64
CA ASP A 212 13.92 -16.30 12.82
C ASP A 212 13.33 -14.97 12.35
N TRP A 213 12.09 -14.71 12.68
CA TRP A 213 11.38 -13.46 12.34
C TRP A 213 11.26 -12.57 13.59
#